data_10e20b871c657674306c232b4ac0c23d
#
_entry.id   10e20b871c657674306c232b4ac0c23d
#
_cell.length_a   1.000
_cell.length_b   1.000
_cell.length_c   1.000
_cell.angle_alpha   90.00
_cell.angle_beta   90.00
_cell.angle_gamma   90.00
#
_symmetry.space_group_name_H-M   'P 1'
#
loop_
_entity.id
_entity.type
_entity.pdbx_description
1 polymer ?
#
loop_
_entity_poly.entity_id
_entity_poly.type
_entity_poly.pdbx_seq_one_letter_code
_entity_poly.pdbx_strand_id
1 'polypeptide(L)'
;MAQFELSPRRLMQMEQGLAALETSPIGAHAFAFFSPDEVASLIKAAQKLPYRRAKSSAGNNVSQDFDICFPAPRERQFDACADLLERAFAHCLEQQPDLFDAAIELNDFAVQLYPKGSTGIGIHRDAKRYRNIVCVITLAGMSDFFISADRDGQGRVDIDDSPGNLLLLAAPGFRGLADPALRPLHGVDNIAAGRLSIGFRMG
;
A
#
# COMPACT_ATOMS: atom_id res chain seq x y z
N MET A 1 -24.42 -2.42 -1.17
CA MET A 1 -23.03 -1.98 -1.42
C MET A 1 -22.29 -2.18 -0.11
N ALA A 2 -21.07 -2.73 -0.14
CA ALA A 2 -20.26 -2.83 1.07
C ALA A 2 -20.03 -1.43 1.65
N GLN A 3 -20.20 -1.30 2.94
CA GLN A 3 -20.09 -0.03 3.64
C GLN A 3 -18.71 0.02 4.32
N PHE A 4 -17.88 0.98 3.93
CA PHE A 4 -16.59 1.24 4.56
C PHE A 4 -16.82 1.99 5.88
N GLU A 5 -17.06 1.24 6.95
CA GLU A 5 -17.39 1.80 8.25
C GLU A 5 -16.19 1.80 9.19
N LEU A 6 -15.96 2.92 9.85
CA LEU A 6 -14.93 3.05 10.89
C LEU A 6 -15.48 2.56 12.23
N SER A 7 -15.33 1.27 12.49
CA SER A 7 -15.75 0.62 13.73
C SER A 7 -14.66 0.69 14.81
N PRO A 8 -15.01 0.54 16.10
CA PRO A 8 -14.01 0.45 17.19
C PRO A 8 -12.95 -0.63 16.96
N ARG A 9 -13.35 -1.77 16.36
CA ARG A 9 -12.41 -2.84 16.00
C ARG A 9 -11.37 -2.35 15.00
N ARG A 10 -11.77 -1.57 13.98
CA ARG A 10 -10.84 -1.05 12.97
C ARG A 10 -9.91 0.01 13.51
N LEU A 11 -10.40 0.85 14.43
CA LEU A 11 -9.54 1.79 15.13
C LEU A 11 -8.45 1.04 15.89
N MET A 12 -8.80 0.03 16.66
CA MET A 12 -7.83 -0.81 17.38
C MET A 12 -6.85 -1.53 16.42
N GLN A 13 -7.34 -2.05 15.28
CA GLN A 13 -6.46 -2.67 14.28
C GLN A 13 -5.46 -1.67 13.69
N MET A 14 -5.89 -0.43 13.42
CA MET A 14 -5.00 0.62 12.90
C MET A 14 -3.97 1.04 13.96
N GLU A 15 -4.37 1.25 15.20
CA GLU A 15 -3.46 1.56 16.31
C GLU A 15 -2.39 0.47 16.49
N GLN A 16 -2.80 -0.79 16.51
CA GLN A 16 -1.88 -1.93 16.62
C GLN A 16 -0.95 -2.04 15.39
N GLY A 17 -1.50 -1.83 14.20
CA GLY A 17 -0.72 -1.84 12.95
C GLY A 17 0.35 -0.75 12.91
N LEU A 18 0.01 0.47 13.35
CA LEU A 18 0.97 1.58 13.42
C LEU A 18 2.03 1.38 14.51
N ALA A 19 1.65 0.85 15.67
CA ALA A 19 2.60 0.49 16.73
C ALA A 19 3.57 -0.61 16.28
N ALA A 20 3.09 -1.60 15.53
CA ALA A 20 3.93 -2.65 14.94
C ALA A 20 4.85 -2.08 13.86
N LEU A 21 4.37 -1.14 13.03
CA LEU A 21 5.19 -0.45 12.02
C LEU A 21 6.30 0.36 12.68
N GLU A 22 6.00 1.08 13.76
CA GLU A 22 6.98 1.90 14.51
C GLU A 22 8.16 1.06 15.02
N THR A 23 7.89 -0.15 15.49
CA THR A 23 8.92 -1.07 16.00
C THR A 23 9.51 -1.98 14.93
N SER A 24 9.02 -1.89 13.69
CA SER A 24 9.47 -2.75 12.58
C SER A 24 10.89 -2.37 12.13
N PRO A 25 11.86 -3.29 12.17
CA PRO A 25 13.22 -3.02 11.70
C PRO A 25 13.30 -2.86 10.18
N ILE A 26 12.25 -3.27 9.45
CA ILE A 26 12.16 -3.21 7.99
C ILE A 26 11.29 -2.06 7.47
N GLY A 27 10.69 -1.27 8.38
CA GLY A 27 9.81 -0.14 8.04
C GLY A 27 8.53 -0.53 7.28
N ALA A 28 8.06 -1.76 7.47
CA ALA A 28 6.87 -2.29 6.84
C ALA A 28 6.09 -3.17 7.82
N HIS A 29 4.75 -3.14 7.73
CA HIS A 29 3.88 -4.04 8.49
C HIS A 29 2.56 -4.25 7.76
N ALA A 30 2.06 -5.49 7.74
CA ALA A 30 0.78 -5.85 7.12
C ALA A 30 -0.14 -6.52 8.15
N PHE A 31 -1.43 -6.25 8.03
CA PHE A 31 -2.44 -6.81 8.92
C PHE A 31 -3.82 -6.87 8.24
N ALA A 32 -4.67 -7.80 8.68
CA ALA A 32 -6.04 -7.91 8.18
C ALA A 32 -6.84 -6.64 8.55
N PHE A 33 -7.44 -6.00 7.54
CA PHE A 33 -8.17 -4.73 7.74
C PHE A 33 -9.50 -4.68 7.00
N PHE A 34 -9.55 -5.20 5.77
CA PHE A 34 -10.74 -5.16 4.92
C PHE A 34 -11.50 -6.49 4.96
N SER A 35 -12.83 -6.40 5.02
CA SER A 35 -13.70 -7.56 4.92
C SER A 35 -13.75 -8.12 3.49
N PRO A 36 -14.13 -9.41 3.30
CA PRO A 36 -14.32 -9.98 1.97
C PRO A 36 -15.31 -9.19 1.09
N ASP A 37 -16.37 -8.63 1.66
CA ASP A 37 -17.37 -7.86 0.93
C ASP A 37 -16.81 -6.52 0.43
N GLU A 38 -15.97 -5.86 1.21
CA GLU A 38 -15.29 -4.63 0.81
C GLU A 38 -14.27 -4.90 -0.28
N VAL A 39 -13.47 -5.96 -0.13
CA VAL A 39 -12.54 -6.42 -1.16
C VAL A 39 -13.28 -6.71 -2.46
N ALA A 40 -14.39 -7.46 -2.41
CA ALA A 40 -15.21 -7.75 -3.59
C ALA A 40 -15.79 -6.48 -4.24
N SER A 41 -16.17 -5.48 -3.44
CA SER A 41 -16.65 -4.19 -3.92
C SER A 41 -15.55 -3.40 -4.63
N LEU A 42 -14.33 -3.37 -4.08
CA LEU A 42 -13.15 -2.73 -4.69
C LEU A 42 -12.74 -3.44 -5.98
N ILE A 43 -12.77 -4.77 -6.02
CA ILE A 43 -12.49 -5.55 -7.27
C ILE A 43 -13.45 -5.13 -8.38
N LYS A 44 -14.78 -5.08 -8.10
CA LYS A 44 -15.78 -4.67 -9.08
C LYS A 44 -15.56 -3.24 -9.59
N ALA A 45 -15.09 -2.34 -8.75
CA ALA A 45 -14.74 -0.99 -9.14
C ALA A 45 -13.46 -0.99 -10.00
N ALA A 46 -12.43 -1.72 -9.60
CA ALA A 46 -11.16 -1.82 -10.30
C ALA A 46 -11.29 -2.40 -11.72
N GLN A 47 -12.20 -3.37 -11.93
CA GLN A 47 -12.46 -3.96 -13.25
C GLN A 47 -12.95 -2.95 -14.32
N LYS A 48 -13.40 -1.76 -13.89
CA LYS A 48 -13.92 -0.71 -14.79
C LYS A 48 -12.90 0.37 -15.13
N LEU A 49 -11.71 0.29 -14.55
CA LEU A 49 -10.69 1.32 -14.73
C LEU A 49 -9.99 1.22 -16.09
N PRO A 50 -9.57 2.35 -16.65
CA PRO A 50 -8.83 2.40 -17.91
C PRO A 50 -7.35 2.06 -17.67
N TYR A 51 -7.03 0.78 -17.65
CA TYR A 51 -5.64 0.34 -17.51
C TYR A 51 -4.83 0.62 -18.76
N ARG A 52 -3.55 0.90 -18.56
CA ARG A 52 -2.52 0.92 -19.60
C ARG A 52 -1.32 0.09 -19.16
N ARG A 53 -0.58 -0.44 -20.08
CA ARG A 53 0.67 -1.11 -19.76
C ARG A 53 1.62 -0.14 -19.04
N ALA A 54 2.19 -0.58 -17.92
CA ALA A 54 3.27 0.15 -17.27
C ALA A 54 4.49 0.21 -18.21
N LYS A 55 5.35 1.22 -18.04
CA LYS A 55 6.63 1.23 -18.74
C LYS A 55 7.43 0.01 -18.28
N SER A 56 8.11 -0.67 -19.21
CA SER A 56 8.91 -1.87 -18.88
C SER A 56 10.00 -1.60 -17.86
N SER A 57 10.44 -0.35 -17.73
CA SER A 57 11.31 0.11 -16.65
C SER A 57 10.89 1.51 -16.18
N ALA A 58 11.04 1.77 -14.90
CA ALA A 58 10.85 3.07 -14.28
C ALA A 58 12.13 3.44 -13.50
N GLY A 59 12.25 4.68 -13.07
CA GLY A 59 13.44 5.29 -12.47
C GLY A 59 14.42 4.31 -11.83
N ASN A 60 15.72 4.49 -12.09
CA ASN A 60 16.79 3.56 -11.68
C ASN A 60 16.67 2.13 -12.24
N ASN A 61 16.10 1.96 -13.45
CA ASN A 61 15.94 0.68 -14.15
C ASN A 61 15.09 -0.36 -13.40
N VAL A 62 14.12 0.06 -12.63
CA VAL A 62 13.16 -0.84 -11.97
C VAL A 62 12.29 -1.52 -13.03
N SER A 63 12.37 -2.85 -13.14
CA SER A 63 11.51 -3.61 -14.03
C SER A 63 10.05 -3.54 -13.60
N GLN A 64 9.14 -3.44 -14.58
CA GLN A 64 7.70 -3.38 -14.34
C GLN A 64 6.97 -4.27 -15.35
N ASP A 65 6.22 -5.24 -14.86
CA ASP A 65 5.48 -6.18 -15.69
C ASP A 65 4.01 -6.27 -15.24
N PHE A 66 3.29 -5.15 -15.35
CA PHE A 66 1.88 -5.05 -14.97
C PHE A 66 1.17 -3.96 -15.78
N ASP A 67 -0.15 -3.96 -15.70
CA ASP A 67 -0.99 -2.87 -16.18
C ASP A 67 -1.34 -1.94 -15.02
N ILE A 68 -1.47 -0.65 -15.29
CA ILE A 68 -1.70 0.37 -14.27
C ILE A 68 -2.78 1.36 -14.70
N CYS A 69 -3.65 1.71 -13.77
CA CYS A 69 -4.42 2.94 -13.81
C CYS A 69 -3.77 3.94 -12.86
N PHE A 70 -3.16 4.99 -13.43
CA PHE A 70 -2.52 6.06 -12.66
C PHE A 70 -2.52 7.39 -13.45
N PRO A 71 -2.93 8.53 -12.84
CA PRO A 71 -3.65 8.58 -11.58
C PRO A 71 -5.00 7.86 -11.69
N ALA A 72 -5.37 7.08 -10.69
CA ALA A 72 -6.68 6.46 -10.67
C ALA A 72 -7.73 7.43 -10.09
N PRO A 73 -8.99 7.40 -10.56
CA PRO A 73 -10.02 8.29 -10.06
C PRO A 73 -10.40 7.91 -8.62
N ARG A 74 -10.33 8.87 -7.71
CA ARG A 74 -10.79 8.72 -6.34
C ARG A 74 -12.31 8.94 -6.29
N GLU A 75 -13.07 7.92 -6.67
CA GLU A 75 -14.53 7.97 -6.79
C GLU A 75 -15.18 6.80 -6.09
N ARG A 76 -16.41 6.97 -5.59
CA ARG A 76 -17.28 5.92 -5.04
C ARG A 76 -16.55 5.02 -4.01
N GLN A 77 -16.34 3.74 -4.34
CA GLN A 77 -15.71 2.77 -3.43
C GLN A 77 -14.27 3.11 -3.10
N PHE A 78 -13.51 3.66 -4.05
CA PHE A 78 -12.14 4.08 -3.81
C PHE A 78 -12.06 5.29 -2.90
N ASP A 79 -12.98 6.23 -3.08
CA ASP A 79 -13.12 7.40 -2.22
C ASP A 79 -13.53 6.98 -0.80
N ALA A 80 -14.55 6.13 -0.67
CA ALA A 80 -14.97 5.60 0.62
C ALA A 80 -13.87 4.79 1.33
N CYS A 81 -13.05 4.05 0.58
CA CYS A 81 -11.89 3.33 1.11
C CYS A 81 -10.81 4.30 1.61
N ALA A 82 -10.47 5.31 0.84
CA ALA A 82 -9.50 6.33 1.24
C ALA A 82 -9.99 7.13 2.46
N ASP A 83 -11.26 7.56 2.48
CA ASP A 83 -11.87 8.26 3.61
C ASP A 83 -11.87 7.41 4.89
N LEU A 84 -12.10 6.10 4.78
CA LEU A 84 -11.98 5.19 5.92
C LEU A 84 -10.56 5.21 6.50
N LEU A 85 -9.53 5.10 5.64
CA LEU A 85 -8.13 5.13 6.06
C LEU A 85 -7.75 6.48 6.66
N GLU A 86 -8.10 7.59 6.01
CA GLU A 86 -7.82 8.95 6.48
C GLU A 86 -8.44 9.21 7.85
N ARG A 87 -9.69 8.79 8.07
CA ARG A 87 -10.34 8.90 9.38
C ARG A 87 -9.69 8.02 10.44
N ALA A 88 -9.25 6.80 10.08
CA ALA A 88 -8.54 5.94 11.01
C ALA A 88 -7.18 6.55 11.41
N PHE A 89 -6.42 7.11 10.45
CA PHE A 89 -5.17 7.82 10.73
C PHE A 89 -5.39 9.09 11.55
N ALA A 90 -6.44 9.86 11.27
CA ALA A 90 -6.78 11.06 12.03
C ALA A 90 -7.05 10.72 13.51
N HIS A 91 -7.81 9.65 13.77
CA HIS A 91 -8.02 9.17 15.14
C HIS A 91 -6.70 8.81 15.85
N CYS A 92 -5.81 8.10 15.16
CA CYS A 92 -4.51 7.75 15.75
C CYS A 92 -3.63 8.98 16.00
N LEU A 93 -3.66 9.98 15.10
CA LEU A 93 -2.93 11.23 15.25
C LEU A 93 -3.46 12.07 16.43
N GLU A 94 -4.77 12.07 16.70
CA GLU A 94 -5.36 12.71 17.86
C GLU A 94 -4.85 12.11 19.18
N GLN A 95 -4.64 10.80 19.21
CA GLN A 95 -4.09 10.09 20.38
C GLN A 95 -2.56 10.25 20.51
N GLN A 96 -1.86 10.42 19.39
CA GLN A 96 -0.41 10.48 19.30
C GLN A 96 0.00 11.58 18.30
N PRO A 97 0.09 12.86 18.74
CA PRO A 97 0.32 14.01 17.86
C PRO A 97 1.65 14.02 17.11
N ASP A 98 2.63 13.23 17.56
CA ASP A 98 3.95 13.07 16.95
C ASP A 98 4.03 11.87 15.97
N LEU A 99 2.90 11.19 15.73
CA LEU A 99 2.84 10.02 14.86
C LEU A 99 3.17 10.36 13.40
N PHE A 100 2.68 11.50 12.92
CA PHE A 100 2.89 12.02 11.57
C PHE A 100 3.27 13.50 11.63
N ASP A 101 4.00 13.99 10.65
CA ASP A 101 4.36 15.41 10.56
C ASP A 101 3.20 16.29 10.04
N ALA A 102 2.16 15.68 9.49
CA ALA A 102 0.91 16.33 9.04
C ALA A 102 -0.26 15.33 9.05
N ALA A 103 -1.47 15.84 8.99
CA ALA A 103 -2.67 15.03 8.74
C ALA A 103 -2.52 14.25 7.42
N ILE A 104 -2.98 13.01 7.41
CA ILE A 104 -2.88 12.14 6.24
C ILE A 104 -3.96 12.51 5.23
N GLU A 105 -3.51 12.86 4.01
CA GLU A 105 -4.34 13.07 2.83
C GLU A 105 -3.87 12.13 1.73
N LEU A 106 -4.65 11.10 1.41
CA LEU A 106 -4.32 10.08 0.42
C LEU A 106 -4.65 10.57 -1.00
N ASN A 107 -3.85 11.49 -1.50
CA ASN A 107 -4.08 12.24 -2.75
C ASN A 107 -3.39 11.64 -3.99
N ASP A 108 -2.52 10.65 -3.84
CA ASP A 108 -1.89 9.91 -4.93
C ASP A 108 -2.38 8.47 -4.90
N PHE A 109 -3.10 8.07 -5.96
CA PHE A 109 -3.80 6.80 -6.01
C PHE A 109 -3.50 6.04 -7.30
N ALA A 110 -3.11 4.78 -7.16
CA ALA A 110 -2.83 3.86 -8.27
C ALA A 110 -3.52 2.51 -8.07
N VAL A 111 -3.98 1.91 -9.16
CA VAL A 111 -4.42 0.50 -9.19
C VAL A 111 -3.53 -0.26 -10.15
N GLN A 112 -2.97 -1.38 -9.71
CA GLN A 112 -2.04 -2.21 -10.45
C GLN A 112 -2.66 -3.59 -10.69
N LEU A 113 -2.64 -4.03 -11.95
CA LEU A 113 -3.15 -5.32 -12.39
C LEU A 113 -1.99 -6.12 -13.00
N TYR A 114 -1.57 -7.14 -12.29
CA TYR A 114 -0.52 -8.05 -12.74
C TYR A 114 -1.17 -9.26 -13.43
N PRO A 115 -0.83 -9.56 -14.68
CA PRO A 115 -1.31 -10.77 -15.34
C PRO A 115 -0.72 -12.04 -14.71
N LYS A 116 -1.36 -13.16 -14.97
CA LYS A 116 -0.81 -14.47 -14.60
C LYS A 116 0.58 -14.66 -15.20
N GLY A 117 1.54 -15.08 -14.39
CA GLY A 117 2.91 -15.28 -14.80
C GLY A 117 3.73 -13.99 -14.98
N SER A 118 3.21 -12.87 -14.53
CA SER A 118 3.96 -11.61 -14.47
C SER A 118 5.23 -11.76 -13.65
N THR A 119 6.30 -11.11 -14.09
CA THR A 119 7.55 -11.01 -13.33
C THR A 119 7.49 -9.98 -12.19
N GLY A 120 6.36 -9.25 -12.07
CA GLY A 120 6.10 -8.34 -10.97
C GLY A 120 6.70 -6.95 -11.11
N ILE A 121 7.21 -6.42 -10.01
CA ILE A 121 7.95 -5.16 -9.94
C ILE A 121 9.26 -5.38 -9.20
N GLY A 122 10.35 -4.98 -9.82
CA GLY A 122 11.70 -5.09 -9.26
C GLY A 122 11.89 -4.26 -7.98
N ILE A 123 12.97 -4.54 -7.24
CA ILE A 123 13.27 -3.89 -5.97
C ILE A 123 13.42 -2.38 -6.15
N HIS A 124 12.60 -1.63 -5.43
CA HIS A 124 12.56 -0.16 -5.50
C HIS A 124 12.16 0.47 -4.17
N ARG A 125 12.32 1.77 -4.09
CA ARG A 125 11.65 2.62 -3.09
C ARG A 125 10.58 3.45 -3.78
N ASP A 126 9.50 3.70 -3.11
CA ASP A 126 8.49 4.66 -3.56
C ASP A 126 9.09 6.05 -3.82
N ALA A 127 8.38 6.92 -4.53
CA ALA A 127 8.89 8.24 -4.88
C ALA A 127 9.23 9.08 -3.65
N LYS A 128 10.28 9.90 -3.74
CA LYS A 128 10.78 10.74 -2.62
C LYS A 128 9.75 11.78 -2.13
N ARG A 129 8.77 12.13 -2.97
CA ARG A 129 7.72 13.07 -2.61
C ARG A 129 6.70 12.50 -1.61
N TYR A 130 6.58 11.17 -1.52
CA TYR A 130 5.61 10.57 -0.62
C TYR A 130 6.02 10.73 0.84
N ARG A 131 5.04 11.10 1.65
CA ARG A 131 5.20 11.50 3.05
C ARG A 131 4.44 10.57 3.98
N ASN A 132 4.87 10.54 5.22
CA ASN A 132 4.27 9.85 6.34
C ASN A 132 4.13 8.34 6.12
N ILE A 133 3.23 7.93 5.22
CA ILE A 133 2.89 6.52 5.04
C ILE A 133 2.49 6.22 3.60
N VAL A 134 2.81 5.02 3.14
CA VAL A 134 2.27 4.43 1.91
C VAL A 134 1.40 3.23 2.30
N CYS A 135 0.20 3.18 1.76
CA CYS A 135 -0.78 2.12 1.98
C CYS A 135 -0.87 1.24 0.72
N VAL A 136 -0.69 -0.05 0.87
CA VAL A 136 -0.94 -1.03 -0.20
C VAL A 136 -2.01 -2.00 0.26
N ILE A 137 -2.99 -2.25 -0.60
CA ILE A 137 -4.09 -3.20 -0.36
C ILE A 137 -4.09 -4.21 -1.48
N THR A 138 -3.82 -5.47 -1.19
CA THR A 138 -4.01 -6.54 -2.15
C THR A 138 -5.48 -6.95 -2.16
N LEU A 139 -6.08 -6.95 -3.35
CA LEU A 139 -7.49 -7.27 -3.55
C LEU A 139 -7.69 -8.70 -4.04
N ALA A 140 -6.79 -9.21 -4.88
CA ALA A 140 -6.89 -10.53 -5.45
C ALA A 140 -5.53 -11.06 -5.91
N GLY A 141 -5.44 -12.38 -6.00
CA GLY A 141 -4.28 -13.09 -6.52
C GLY A 141 -3.34 -13.59 -5.43
N MET A 142 -2.22 -14.14 -5.88
CA MET A 142 -1.14 -14.64 -5.03
C MET A 142 0.19 -14.14 -5.59
N SER A 143 1.00 -13.59 -4.72
CA SER A 143 2.32 -13.05 -5.02
C SER A 143 3.16 -13.06 -3.75
N ASP A 144 4.45 -12.85 -3.90
CA ASP A 144 5.34 -12.55 -2.79
C ASP A 144 5.62 -11.05 -2.78
N PHE A 145 5.00 -10.31 -1.86
CA PHE A 145 5.44 -8.96 -1.52
C PHE A 145 6.58 -9.08 -0.52
N PHE A 146 7.70 -8.42 -0.80
CA PHE A 146 8.86 -8.53 0.08
C PHE A 146 9.58 -7.20 0.30
N ILE A 147 10.24 -7.10 1.45
CA ILE A 147 11.20 -6.05 1.79
C ILE A 147 12.61 -6.60 1.59
N SER A 148 13.53 -5.75 1.16
CA SER A 148 14.93 -6.09 0.96
C SER A 148 15.86 -5.10 1.64
N ALA A 149 16.99 -5.56 2.15
CA ALA A 149 18.00 -4.67 2.72
C ALA A 149 18.73 -3.86 1.64
N ASP A 150 18.91 -4.43 0.45
CA ASP A 150 19.57 -3.79 -0.68
C ASP A 150 18.87 -4.07 -2.02
N ARG A 151 19.44 -3.53 -3.10
CA ARG A 151 18.89 -3.71 -4.47
C ARG A 151 19.19 -5.06 -5.10
N ASP A 152 20.05 -5.85 -4.51
CA ASP A 152 20.44 -7.18 -4.98
C ASP A 152 19.60 -8.29 -4.32
N GLY A 153 18.66 -7.90 -3.46
CA GLY A 153 17.73 -8.83 -2.80
C GLY A 153 18.26 -9.46 -1.51
N GLN A 154 19.36 -8.95 -0.97
CA GLN A 154 19.88 -9.43 0.30
C GLN A 154 18.95 -9.07 1.46
N GLY A 155 18.88 -9.95 2.46
CA GLY A 155 18.04 -9.73 3.64
C GLY A 155 16.55 -9.67 3.33
N ARG A 156 16.09 -10.40 2.31
CA ARG A 156 14.67 -10.49 1.93
C ARG A 156 13.82 -10.96 3.10
N VAL A 157 12.73 -10.24 3.34
CA VAL A 157 11.68 -10.58 4.29
C VAL A 157 10.35 -10.52 3.56
N ASP A 158 9.67 -11.65 3.44
CA ASP A 158 8.36 -11.72 2.81
C ASP A 158 7.28 -11.18 3.77
N ILE A 159 6.35 -10.43 3.22
CA ILE A 159 5.24 -9.80 3.93
C ILE A 159 3.94 -10.49 3.53
N ASP A 160 3.11 -10.82 4.49
CA ASP A 160 1.77 -11.35 4.23
C ASP A 160 0.87 -10.26 3.63
N ASP A 161 0.84 -10.18 2.29
CA ASP A 161 -0.03 -9.29 1.53
C ASP A 161 -1.29 -10.00 1.01
N SER A 162 -1.79 -10.99 1.74
CA SER A 162 -3.04 -11.70 1.42
C SER A 162 -4.19 -10.74 1.16
N PRO A 163 -5.14 -11.09 0.27
CA PRO A 163 -6.28 -10.22 -0.05
C PRO A 163 -7.05 -9.75 1.19
N GLY A 164 -7.25 -8.44 1.29
CA GLY A 164 -7.88 -7.77 2.43
C GLY A 164 -6.91 -7.28 3.51
N ASN A 165 -5.63 -7.65 3.43
CA ASN A 165 -4.62 -7.05 4.28
C ASN A 165 -4.32 -5.61 3.84
N LEU A 166 -4.08 -4.75 4.83
CA LEU A 166 -3.51 -3.42 4.67
C LEU A 166 -2.02 -3.52 4.99
N LEU A 167 -1.18 -3.27 4.00
CA LEU A 167 0.24 -3.14 4.17
C LEU A 167 0.59 -1.66 4.30
N LEU A 168 1.30 -1.31 5.34
CA LEU A 168 1.84 0.02 5.61
C LEU A 168 3.36 0.03 5.41
N LEU A 169 3.84 1.04 4.68
CA LEU A 169 5.27 1.30 4.50
C LEU A 169 5.59 2.68 5.08
N ALA A 170 6.60 2.75 5.94
CA ALA A 170 7.05 4.02 6.52
C ALA A 170 7.65 4.94 5.44
N ALA A 171 7.32 6.23 5.53
CA ALA A 171 7.87 7.28 4.67
C ALA A 171 8.29 8.50 5.54
N PRO A 172 9.06 9.45 4.98
CA PRO A 172 9.46 10.66 5.72
C PRO A 172 8.27 11.38 6.33
N GLY A 173 8.35 11.69 7.61
CA GLY A 173 7.28 12.27 8.42
C GLY A 173 6.69 11.31 9.46
N PHE A 174 6.69 9.99 9.21
CA PHE A 174 6.26 9.01 10.19
C PHE A 174 7.26 8.94 11.34
N ARG A 175 6.80 9.19 12.58
CA ARG A 175 7.63 9.19 13.81
C ARG A 175 8.95 9.96 13.67
N GLY A 176 8.91 11.12 13.00
CA GLY A 176 10.09 11.95 12.79
C GLY A 176 11.13 11.38 11.81
N LEU A 177 10.80 10.33 11.05
CA LEU A 177 11.66 9.83 9.99
C LEU A 177 11.94 10.95 8.98
N ALA A 178 13.17 11.45 8.95
CA ALA A 178 13.56 12.56 8.07
C ALA A 178 14.29 12.09 6.81
N ASP A 179 15.08 11.01 6.90
CA ASP A 179 15.91 10.53 5.80
C ASP A 179 15.10 9.70 4.79
N PRO A 180 14.90 10.19 3.56
CA PRO A 180 14.23 9.42 2.52
C PRO A 180 14.95 8.12 2.13
N ALA A 181 16.23 7.95 2.48
CA ALA A 181 16.98 6.74 2.19
C ALA A 181 16.55 5.56 3.08
N LEU A 182 15.88 5.85 4.21
CA LEU A 182 15.36 4.83 5.14
C LEU A 182 13.99 4.25 4.71
N ARG A 183 13.37 4.78 3.63
CA ARG A 183 12.15 4.15 3.08
C ARG A 183 12.43 2.70 2.69
N PRO A 184 11.52 1.76 2.97
CA PRO A 184 11.72 0.35 2.65
C PRO A 184 12.03 0.13 1.18
N LEU A 185 13.07 -0.64 0.86
CA LEU A 185 13.23 -1.27 -0.45
C LEU A 185 12.28 -2.45 -0.52
N HIS A 186 11.46 -2.51 -1.56
CA HIS A 186 10.45 -3.55 -1.69
C HIS A 186 10.24 -3.95 -3.15
N GLY A 187 9.68 -5.13 -3.35
CA GLY A 187 9.34 -5.66 -4.66
C GLY A 187 8.16 -6.62 -4.57
N VAL A 188 7.67 -7.06 -5.72
CA VAL A 188 6.64 -8.09 -5.85
C VAL A 188 7.06 -9.06 -6.93
N ASP A 189 7.08 -10.35 -6.60
CA ASP A 189 7.39 -11.43 -7.55
C ASP A 189 6.48 -12.66 -7.34
N ASN A 190 6.81 -13.78 -7.98
CA ASN A 190 6.08 -15.05 -7.85
C ASN A 190 4.57 -14.94 -8.10
N ILE A 191 4.16 -14.18 -9.11
CA ILE A 191 2.75 -13.94 -9.44
C ILE A 191 2.18 -15.12 -10.25
N ALA A 192 1.83 -16.19 -9.56
CA ALA A 192 1.36 -17.42 -10.19
C ALA A 192 -0.03 -17.32 -10.82
N ALA A 193 -0.96 -16.63 -10.17
CA ALA A 193 -2.37 -16.55 -10.57
C ALA A 193 -2.83 -15.16 -10.99
N GLY A 194 -1.90 -14.20 -11.12
CA GLY A 194 -2.21 -12.78 -11.26
C GLY A 194 -2.33 -12.09 -9.90
N ARG A 195 -2.35 -10.74 -9.90
CA ARG A 195 -2.51 -9.91 -8.70
C ARG A 195 -3.23 -8.61 -9.03
N LEU A 196 -4.13 -8.20 -8.18
CA LEU A 196 -4.75 -6.88 -8.23
C LEU A 196 -4.50 -6.16 -6.91
N SER A 197 -3.94 -4.96 -6.98
CA SER A 197 -3.66 -4.17 -5.78
C SER A 197 -3.94 -2.69 -5.96
N ILE A 198 -4.18 -2.02 -4.84
CA ILE A 198 -4.34 -0.58 -4.73
C ILE A 198 -3.16 -0.02 -3.94
N GLY A 199 -2.65 1.12 -4.38
CA GLY A 199 -1.69 1.92 -3.61
C GLY A 199 -2.23 3.32 -3.37
N PHE A 200 -2.38 3.71 -2.10
CA PHE A 200 -2.68 5.06 -1.68
C PHE A 200 -1.45 5.71 -1.04
N ARG A 201 -1.22 6.98 -1.33
CA ARG A 201 -0.05 7.74 -0.86
C ARG A 201 -0.43 9.19 -0.62
N MET A 202 0.32 9.83 0.26
CA MET A 202 0.34 11.27 0.44
C MET A 202 1.54 11.84 -0.31
N GLY A 203 1.32 12.71 -1.32
CA GLY A 203 2.37 13.27 -2.17
C GLY A 203 2.25 14.77 -2.41
#